data_be7b3030929072841bdfe0bd8953e4be
#
_entry.id   be7b3030929072841bdfe0bd8953e4be
#
_cell.length_a   1.000
_cell.length_b   1.000
_cell.length_c   1.000
_cell.angle_alpha   90.00
_cell.angle_beta   90.00
_cell.angle_gamma   90.00
#
_symmetry.space_group_name_H-M   'P 1'
#
loop_
_entity.id
_entity.type
_entity.pdbx_description
1 polymer ?
#
loop_
_entity_poly.entity_id
_entity_poly.type
_entity_poly.pdbx_seq_one_letter_code
_entity_poly.pdbx_strand_id
1 'polypeptide(L)'
;MTLINTSLKGTSVPDIYADFKISEDGERILRCPAGHKPLRCKYISTSNQVKAYFPNESCSQCPHLEHCHPKLRKCSSLIVLSRSAIGRANQQRLMAAADFHNWRRIRNGVEAIPAILRNCYRVDEMPVRGKIPGKFFFGAKISAVNFKKLLRQRRGFCCHPQNQLLT
;
A
#
# COMPACT_ATOMS: atom_id res chain seq x y z
N MET A 1 8.19 9.00 -11.76
CA MET A 1 7.55 7.67 -11.80
C MET A 1 6.99 7.37 -10.42
N THR A 2 5.66 7.25 -10.27
CA THR A 2 5.03 7.03 -8.97
C THR A 2 4.87 5.53 -8.75
N LEU A 3 5.53 4.98 -7.73
CA LEU A 3 5.39 3.57 -7.35
C LEU A 3 4.07 3.40 -6.58
N ILE A 4 3.15 2.61 -7.12
CA ILE A 4 1.88 2.30 -6.48
C ILE A 4 1.98 0.95 -5.78
N ASN A 5 2.00 0.95 -4.45
CA ASN A 5 1.88 -0.25 -3.65
C ASN A 5 0.42 -0.69 -3.60
N THR A 6 0.14 -1.95 -3.91
CA THR A 6 -1.22 -2.53 -3.90
C THR A 6 -1.58 -3.22 -2.59
N SER A 7 -0.64 -3.36 -1.69
CA SER A 7 -0.85 -3.94 -0.35
C SER A 7 -0.24 -3.08 0.73
N LEU A 8 -0.98 -2.89 1.81
CA LEU A 8 -0.49 -2.22 3.01
C LEU A 8 0.25 -3.25 3.86
N LYS A 9 1.55 -3.01 4.13
CA LYS A 9 2.31 -3.83 5.07
C LYS A 9 2.22 -3.21 6.46
N GLY A 10 1.84 -4.02 7.45
CA GLY A 10 1.74 -3.63 8.86
C GLY A 10 0.32 -3.34 9.32
N THR A 11 0.18 -2.92 10.57
CA THR A 11 -1.09 -2.60 11.22
C THR A 11 -1.75 -1.37 10.58
N SER A 12 -3.08 -1.39 10.48
CA SER A 12 -3.86 -0.22 10.10
C SER A 12 -3.61 0.92 11.09
N VAL A 13 -3.55 2.12 10.57
CA VAL A 13 -3.36 3.36 11.35
C VAL A 13 -4.56 4.27 11.13
N PRO A 14 -4.89 5.15 12.09
CA PRO A 14 -5.95 6.13 11.89
C PRO A 14 -5.69 7.01 10.67
N ASP A 15 -6.69 7.17 9.80
CA ASP A 15 -6.57 7.96 8.56
C ASP A 15 -6.22 9.41 8.82
N ILE A 16 -6.65 9.95 9.97
CA ILE A 16 -6.38 11.32 10.39
C ILE A 16 -4.89 11.63 10.53
N TYR A 17 -4.03 10.60 10.63
CA TYR A 17 -2.58 10.80 10.71
C TYR A 17 -2.00 11.37 9.42
N ALA A 18 -2.69 11.25 8.29
CA ALA A 18 -2.31 11.87 7.04
C ALA A 18 -2.44 13.41 7.05
N ASP A 19 -3.29 13.97 7.94
CA ASP A 19 -3.54 15.41 8.02
C ASP A 19 -2.59 16.17 8.94
N PHE A 20 -1.72 15.43 9.64
CA PHE A 20 -0.67 16.07 10.43
C PHE A 20 0.37 16.73 9.54
N LYS A 21 0.61 18.02 9.75
CA LYS A 21 1.69 18.73 9.09
C LYS A 21 3.00 18.49 9.84
N ILE A 22 3.98 17.94 9.14
CA ILE A 22 5.31 17.66 9.68
C ILE A 22 6.34 18.52 8.96
N SER A 23 7.45 18.79 9.64
CA SER A 23 8.64 19.41 9.02
C SER A 23 9.20 18.51 7.90
N GLU A 24 9.93 19.09 6.97
CA GLU A 24 10.59 18.36 5.86
C GLU A 24 11.52 17.25 6.37
N ASP A 25 12.21 17.50 7.47
CA ASP A 25 13.09 16.52 8.14
C ASP A 25 12.31 15.35 8.76
N GLY A 26 10.98 15.50 8.99
CA GLY A 26 10.15 14.52 9.66
C GLY A 26 10.34 14.42 11.17
N GLU A 27 11.09 15.33 11.76
CA GLU A 27 11.46 15.33 13.19
C GLU A 27 10.51 16.14 14.08
N ARG A 28 9.67 16.99 13.48
CA ARG A 28 8.75 17.86 14.22
C ARG A 28 7.36 17.85 13.62
N ILE A 29 6.35 17.85 14.48
CA ILE A 29 4.98 18.10 14.10
C ILE A 29 4.76 19.60 14.15
N LEU A 30 4.32 20.18 13.03
CA LEU A 30 4.06 21.62 12.90
C LEU A 30 2.64 21.97 13.31
N ARG A 31 1.65 21.16 12.90
CA ARG A 31 0.23 21.34 13.22
C ARG A 31 -0.50 20.00 13.28
N CYS A 32 -1.49 19.92 14.17
CA CYS A 32 -2.46 18.81 14.17
C CYS A 32 -3.55 19.05 13.11
N PRO A 33 -4.40 18.05 12.81
CA PRO A 33 -5.53 18.19 11.86
C PRO A 33 -6.48 19.33 12.19
N ALA A 34 -6.71 19.63 13.48
CA ALA A 34 -7.51 20.77 13.94
C ALA A 34 -6.77 22.13 13.86
N GLY A 35 -5.53 22.15 13.34
CA GLY A 35 -4.77 23.39 13.14
C GLY A 35 -3.93 23.85 14.34
N HIS A 36 -4.01 23.19 15.50
CA HIS A 36 -3.27 23.59 16.69
C HIS A 36 -1.78 23.27 16.57
N LYS A 37 -0.94 24.18 17.11
CA LYS A 37 0.50 23.98 17.20
C LYS A 37 0.84 23.20 18.47
N PRO A 38 1.80 22.28 18.47
CA PRO A 38 2.26 21.63 19.69
C PRO A 38 3.04 22.60 20.56
N LEU A 39 2.91 22.45 21.88
CA LEU A 39 3.70 23.18 22.88
C LEU A 39 5.16 22.76 22.83
N ARG A 40 5.40 21.47 22.61
CA ARG A 40 6.73 20.87 22.57
C ARG A 40 6.74 19.65 21.67
N CYS A 41 7.81 19.48 20.90
CA CYS A 41 8.08 18.26 20.14
C CYS A 41 9.42 17.66 20.61
N LYS A 42 9.46 16.32 20.70
CA LYS A 42 10.68 15.55 20.95
C LYS A 42 10.79 14.44 19.94
N TYR A 43 11.83 14.44 19.14
CA TYR A 43 12.16 13.35 18.24
C TYR A 43 12.96 12.27 18.97
N ILE A 44 12.65 11.01 18.71
CA ILE A 44 13.34 9.84 19.26
C ILE A 44 13.92 9.07 18.07
N SER A 45 15.23 9.20 17.87
CA SER A 45 15.94 8.58 16.74
C SER A 45 15.88 7.04 16.77
N THR A 46 15.98 6.43 17.95
CA THR A 46 15.97 4.96 18.10
C THR A 46 14.69 4.30 17.59
N SER A 47 13.53 4.94 17.74
CA SER A 47 12.23 4.43 17.27
C SER A 47 11.66 5.19 16.07
N ASN A 48 12.38 6.20 15.57
CA ASN A 48 11.94 7.08 14.48
C ASN A 48 10.54 7.66 14.72
N GLN A 49 10.30 8.14 15.94
CA GLN A 49 9.01 8.64 16.41
C GLN A 49 9.14 10.09 16.90
N VAL A 50 8.10 10.85 16.62
CA VAL A 50 7.93 12.21 17.15
C VAL A 50 6.89 12.18 18.26
N LYS A 51 7.27 12.65 19.43
CA LYS A 51 6.36 12.91 20.55
C LYS A 51 5.99 14.38 20.53
N ALA A 52 4.71 14.69 20.29
CA ALA A 52 4.20 16.06 20.34
C ALA A 52 3.25 16.22 21.52
N TYR A 53 3.43 17.32 22.23
CA TYR A 53 2.63 17.69 23.40
C TYR A 53 1.72 18.85 23.03
N PHE A 54 0.43 18.71 23.23
CA PHE A 54 -0.58 19.73 22.94
C PHE A 54 -1.27 20.18 24.22
N PRO A 55 -1.87 21.39 24.29
CA PRO A 55 -2.71 21.79 25.41
C PRO A 55 -3.90 20.85 25.59
N ASN A 56 -4.18 20.47 26.84
CA ASN A 56 -5.32 19.58 27.13
C ASN A 56 -6.65 20.17 26.69
N GLU A 57 -6.84 21.46 26.90
CA GLU A 57 -8.07 22.19 26.52
C GLU A 57 -8.35 22.05 25.01
N SER A 58 -7.30 22.21 24.19
CA SER A 58 -7.42 22.10 22.74
C SER A 58 -7.72 20.68 22.27
N CYS A 59 -7.25 19.65 22.98
CA CYS A 59 -7.50 18.26 22.65
C CYS A 59 -8.82 17.72 23.20
N SER A 60 -9.24 18.13 24.40
CA SER A 60 -10.50 17.67 25.01
C SER A 60 -11.75 18.15 24.27
N GLN A 61 -11.68 19.35 23.67
CA GLN A 61 -12.77 19.93 22.88
C GLN A 61 -12.62 19.68 21.36
N CYS A 62 -11.65 18.85 20.97
CA CYS A 62 -11.35 18.65 19.56
C CYS A 62 -12.36 17.67 18.92
N PRO A 63 -12.97 18.02 17.76
CA PRO A 63 -13.89 17.13 17.05
C PRO A 63 -13.22 15.83 16.55
N HIS A 64 -11.89 15.82 16.48
CA HIS A 64 -11.10 14.68 16.04
C HIS A 64 -10.54 13.83 17.18
N LEU A 65 -11.00 14.04 18.42
CA LEU A 65 -10.48 13.34 19.61
C LEU A 65 -10.54 11.82 19.44
N GLU A 66 -11.68 11.30 19.01
CA GLU A 66 -11.92 9.86 18.85
C GLU A 66 -11.08 9.23 17.74
N HIS A 67 -10.71 9.98 16.70
CA HIS A 67 -9.88 9.48 15.59
C HIS A 67 -8.40 9.67 15.86
N CYS A 68 -8.04 10.69 16.63
CA CYS A 68 -6.65 11.08 16.88
C CYS A 68 -6.04 10.26 18.04
N HIS A 69 -6.87 9.78 18.99
CA HIS A 69 -6.47 9.02 20.17
C HIS A 69 -5.28 9.61 20.94
N PRO A 70 -5.30 10.91 21.31
CA PRO A 70 -4.23 11.48 22.10
C PRO A 70 -4.20 10.87 23.51
N LYS A 71 -3.01 10.64 24.05
CA LYS A 71 -2.87 10.23 25.46
C LYS A 71 -3.02 11.47 26.35
N LEU A 72 -4.20 11.65 26.94
CA LEU A 72 -4.47 12.74 27.87
C LEU A 72 -3.66 12.54 29.16
N ARG A 73 -2.93 13.57 29.58
CA ARG A 73 -2.16 13.63 30.82
C ARG A 73 -2.61 14.83 31.65
N LYS A 74 -2.13 14.96 32.89
CA LYS A 74 -2.54 16.04 33.78
C LYS A 74 -2.36 17.45 33.20
N CYS A 75 -1.25 17.71 32.51
CA CYS A 75 -0.91 19.06 32.00
C CYS A 75 -0.88 19.17 30.47
N SER A 76 -0.88 18.06 29.75
CA SER A 76 -0.77 18.07 28.27
C SER A 76 -1.22 16.77 27.66
N SER A 77 -1.69 16.84 26.43
CA SER A 77 -2.06 15.69 25.62
C SER A 77 -0.88 15.26 24.74
N LEU A 78 -0.53 13.99 24.82
CA LEU A 78 0.60 13.42 24.08
C LEU A 78 0.12 12.67 22.84
N ILE A 79 0.69 13.03 21.69
CA ILE A 79 0.55 12.29 20.43
C ILE A 79 1.92 11.74 20.03
N VAL A 80 1.97 10.48 19.66
CA VAL A 80 3.20 9.81 19.20
C VAL A 80 2.98 9.38 17.76
N LEU A 81 3.73 9.95 16.84
CA LEU A 81 3.65 9.66 15.42
C LEU A 81 5.02 9.25 14.88
N SER A 82 5.03 8.27 13.98
CA SER A 82 6.21 7.95 13.18
C SER A 82 5.99 8.38 11.73
N ARG A 83 7.08 8.70 11.03
CA ARG A 83 7.04 9.00 9.59
C ARG A 83 6.40 7.84 8.81
N SER A 84 6.65 6.60 9.23
CA SER A 84 6.05 5.41 8.63
C SER A 84 4.54 5.32 8.87
N ALA A 85 4.04 5.76 10.03
CA ALA A 85 2.59 5.77 10.30
C ALA A 85 1.86 6.77 9.41
N ILE A 86 2.45 7.95 9.20
CA ILE A 86 1.88 8.96 8.29
C ILE A 86 1.93 8.49 6.84
N GLY A 87 3.06 7.89 6.41
CA GLY A 87 3.16 7.29 5.09
C GLY A 87 2.09 6.22 4.86
N ARG A 88 1.79 5.40 5.88
CA ARG A 88 0.72 4.40 5.82
C ARG A 88 -0.67 5.03 5.75
N ALA A 89 -0.96 6.07 6.52
CA ALA A 89 -2.24 6.78 6.46
C ALA A 89 -2.46 7.39 5.07
N ASN A 90 -1.45 8.04 4.49
CA ASN A 90 -1.50 8.53 3.11
C ASN A 90 -1.73 7.41 2.09
N GLN A 91 -1.05 6.28 2.27
CA GLN A 91 -1.22 5.11 1.41
C GLN A 91 -2.64 4.54 1.52
N GLN A 92 -3.23 4.47 2.72
CA GLN A 92 -4.62 4.02 2.93
C GLN A 92 -5.59 4.91 2.17
N ARG A 93 -5.44 6.23 2.23
CA ARG A 93 -6.27 7.18 1.48
C ARG A 93 -6.14 7.00 -0.03
N LEU A 94 -4.92 6.83 -0.53
CA LEU A 94 -4.70 6.54 -1.95
C LEU A 94 -5.37 5.23 -2.37
N MET A 95 -5.32 4.21 -1.52
CA MET A 95 -5.94 2.91 -1.79
C MET A 95 -7.48 2.94 -1.73
N ALA A 96 -8.07 3.88 -0.99
CA ALA A 96 -9.51 4.10 -0.93
C ALA A 96 -10.05 4.91 -2.12
N ALA A 97 -9.19 5.60 -2.87
CA ALA A 97 -9.59 6.38 -4.04
C ALA A 97 -10.10 5.47 -5.17
N ALA A 98 -11.15 5.92 -5.88
CA ALA A 98 -11.78 5.16 -6.96
C ALA A 98 -10.80 4.77 -8.07
N ASP A 99 -9.88 5.66 -8.42
CA ASP A 99 -8.87 5.42 -9.45
C ASP A 99 -7.90 4.31 -9.08
N PHE A 100 -7.69 4.06 -7.79
CA PHE A 100 -6.79 3.00 -7.33
C PHE A 100 -7.26 1.61 -7.75
N HIS A 101 -8.57 1.37 -7.80
CA HIS A 101 -9.13 0.10 -8.27
C HIS A 101 -8.73 -0.21 -9.71
N ASN A 102 -8.70 0.81 -10.57
CA ASN A 102 -8.27 0.66 -11.97
C ASN A 102 -6.77 0.31 -12.06
N TRP A 103 -5.92 0.99 -11.30
CA TRP A 103 -4.49 0.69 -11.24
C TRP A 103 -4.20 -0.70 -10.69
N ARG A 104 -4.92 -1.11 -9.63
CA ARG A 104 -4.83 -2.46 -9.07
C ARG A 104 -5.22 -3.53 -10.09
N ARG A 105 -6.28 -3.27 -10.88
CA ARG A 105 -6.73 -4.18 -11.94
C ARG A 105 -5.67 -4.35 -13.03
N ILE A 106 -5.06 -3.26 -13.48
CA ILE A 106 -3.98 -3.28 -14.48
C ILE A 106 -2.79 -4.08 -13.95
N ARG A 107 -2.35 -3.82 -12.73
CA ARG A 107 -1.24 -4.54 -12.10
C ARG A 107 -1.53 -6.03 -11.97
N ASN A 108 -2.70 -6.40 -11.46
CA ASN A 108 -3.09 -7.80 -11.35
C ASN A 108 -3.10 -8.50 -12.71
N GLY A 109 -3.49 -7.80 -13.77
CA GLY A 109 -3.42 -8.30 -15.14
C GLY A 109 -2.00 -8.63 -15.58
N VAL A 110 -1.02 -7.79 -15.23
CA VAL A 110 0.40 -8.03 -15.54
C VAL A 110 0.94 -9.22 -14.73
N GLU A 111 0.60 -9.33 -13.46
CA GLU A 111 1.05 -10.42 -12.57
C GLU A 111 0.40 -11.79 -12.92
N ALA A 112 -0.78 -11.77 -13.56
CA ALA A 112 -1.46 -12.99 -13.99
C ALA A 112 -0.67 -13.78 -15.06
N ILE A 113 0.09 -13.11 -15.93
CA ILE A 113 0.86 -13.78 -16.99
C ILE A 113 1.97 -14.68 -16.41
N PRO A 114 2.86 -14.19 -15.52
CA PRO A 114 3.83 -15.06 -14.84
C PRO A 114 3.18 -16.20 -14.06
N ALA A 115 2.06 -15.96 -13.37
CA ALA A 115 1.34 -17.01 -12.65
C ALA A 115 0.82 -18.11 -13.58
N ILE A 116 0.24 -17.74 -14.72
CA ILE A 116 -0.20 -18.72 -15.75
C ILE A 116 0.98 -19.51 -16.28
N LEU A 117 2.11 -18.86 -16.58
CA LEU A 117 3.31 -19.52 -17.08
C LEU A 117 3.85 -20.54 -16.07
N ARG A 118 3.87 -20.22 -14.77
CA ARG A 118 4.30 -21.12 -13.71
C ARG A 118 3.32 -22.27 -13.51
N ASN A 119 2.05 -21.96 -13.25
CA ASN A 119 1.07 -22.93 -12.81
C ASN A 119 0.55 -23.82 -13.95
N CYS A 120 0.30 -23.26 -15.13
CA CYS A 120 -0.28 -24.00 -16.25
C CYS A 120 0.77 -24.55 -17.21
N TYR A 121 1.90 -23.87 -17.33
CA TYR A 121 2.94 -24.24 -18.31
C TYR A 121 4.24 -24.72 -17.66
N ARG A 122 4.30 -24.75 -16.32
CA ARG A 122 5.44 -25.26 -15.53
C ARG A 122 6.79 -24.75 -16.05
N VAL A 123 6.90 -23.43 -16.26
CA VAL A 123 8.13 -22.82 -16.80
C VAL A 123 9.31 -22.93 -15.84
N ASP A 124 9.06 -23.12 -14.54
CA ASP A 124 10.09 -23.31 -13.52
C ASP A 124 10.69 -24.74 -13.58
N GLU A 125 9.97 -25.70 -14.18
CA GLU A 125 10.42 -27.07 -14.36
C GLU A 125 11.03 -27.23 -15.78
N MET A 126 12.20 -26.63 -16.01
CA MET A 126 12.86 -26.69 -17.31
C MET A 126 13.62 -28.02 -17.47
N PRO A 127 13.26 -28.86 -18.47
CA PRO A 127 13.98 -30.11 -18.73
C PRO A 127 15.35 -29.91 -19.40
N VAL A 128 15.67 -28.66 -19.75
CA VAL A 128 16.88 -28.29 -20.48
C VAL A 128 17.84 -27.49 -19.62
N ARG A 129 19.13 -27.75 -19.73
CA ARG A 129 20.18 -27.00 -19.03
C ARG A 129 20.92 -26.08 -20.03
N GLY A 130 21.30 -24.90 -19.54
CA GLY A 130 22.07 -23.94 -20.31
C GLY A 130 21.23 -22.73 -20.80
N LYS A 131 21.93 -21.62 -21.06
CA LYS A 131 21.31 -20.32 -21.40
C LYS A 131 20.55 -20.33 -22.72
N ILE A 132 21.10 -20.96 -23.73
CA ILE A 132 20.51 -20.96 -25.08
C ILE A 132 19.30 -21.89 -25.13
N PRO A 133 19.38 -23.19 -24.77
CA PRO A 133 18.21 -24.06 -24.74
C PRO A 133 17.09 -23.53 -23.81
N GLY A 134 17.46 -22.94 -22.64
CA GLY A 134 16.50 -22.33 -21.73
C GLY A 134 15.71 -21.19 -22.35
N LYS A 135 16.37 -20.32 -23.13
CA LYS A 135 15.68 -19.25 -23.87
C LYS A 135 14.69 -19.78 -24.91
N PHE A 136 15.08 -20.79 -25.66
CA PHE A 136 14.19 -21.41 -26.66
C PHE A 136 12.98 -22.07 -25.99
N PHE A 137 13.20 -22.83 -24.93
CA PHE A 137 12.12 -23.47 -24.18
C PHE A 137 11.14 -22.47 -23.62
N PHE A 138 11.64 -21.41 -22.96
CA PHE A 138 10.82 -20.35 -22.40
C PHE A 138 10.07 -19.56 -23.49
N GLY A 139 10.76 -19.24 -24.58
CA GLY A 139 10.14 -18.57 -25.75
C GLY A 139 9.01 -19.41 -26.36
N ALA A 140 9.19 -20.71 -26.52
CA ALA A 140 8.15 -21.60 -27.03
C ALA A 140 6.91 -21.63 -26.12
N LYS A 141 7.11 -21.68 -24.78
CA LYS A 141 6.00 -21.59 -23.81
C LYS A 141 5.23 -20.27 -23.90
N ILE A 142 5.94 -19.14 -24.01
CA ILE A 142 5.32 -17.81 -24.18
C ILE A 142 4.52 -17.76 -25.48
N SER A 143 5.09 -18.25 -26.59
CA SER A 143 4.41 -18.29 -27.89
C SER A 143 3.13 -19.15 -27.82
N ALA A 144 3.17 -20.28 -27.17
CA ALA A 144 2.00 -21.13 -26.97
C ALA A 144 0.87 -20.42 -26.18
N VAL A 145 1.23 -19.68 -25.12
CA VAL A 145 0.27 -18.88 -24.32
C VAL A 145 -0.37 -17.79 -25.20
N ASN A 146 0.44 -17.07 -25.97
CA ASN A 146 -0.05 -16.00 -26.85
C ASN A 146 -0.95 -16.56 -27.94
N PHE A 147 -0.58 -17.68 -28.53
CA PHE A 147 -1.38 -18.33 -29.57
C PHE A 147 -2.72 -18.82 -29.02
N LYS A 148 -2.73 -19.43 -27.81
CA LYS A 148 -3.95 -19.84 -27.12
C LYS A 148 -4.88 -18.65 -26.82
N LYS A 149 -4.32 -17.51 -26.40
CA LYS A 149 -5.09 -16.27 -26.19
C LYS A 149 -5.71 -15.76 -27.50
N LEU A 150 -4.93 -15.75 -28.58
CA LEU A 150 -5.41 -15.32 -29.90
C LEU A 150 -6.56 -16.20 -30.40
N LEU A 151 -6.44 -17.54 -30.28
CA LEU A 151 -7.49 -18.47 -30.66
C LEU A 151 -8.78 -18.28 -29.84
N ARG A 152 -8.65 -18.01 -28.56
CA ARG A 152 -9.80 -17.72 -27.69
C ARG A 152 -10.51 -16.43 -28.08
N GLN A 153 -9.75 -15.39 -28.43
CA GLN A 153 -10.31 -14.12 -28.88
C GLN A 153 -11.06 -14.29 -30.21
N ARG A 154 -10.52 -15.06 -31.16
CA ARG A 154 -11.20 -15.36 -32.44
C ARG A 154 -12.47 -16.18 -32.28
N ARG A 155 -12.55 -17.05 -31.26
CA ARG A 155 -13.73 -17.87 -30.98
C ARG A 155 -14.82 -17.13 -30.17
N GLY A 156 -14.69 -15.84 -29.90
CA GLY A 156 -15.66 -15.03 -29.16
C GLY A 156 -15.78 -15.38 -27.66
N PHE A 157 -14.88 -16.22 -27.12
CA PHE A 157 -14.84 -16.52 -25.71
C PHE A 157 -14.15 -15.39 -24.96
N CYS A 158 -14.91 -14.37 -24.54
CA CYS A 158 -14.51 -13.49 -23.44
C CYS A 158 -14.38 -14.34 -22.18
N CYS A 159 -13.13 -14.64 -21.80
CA CYS A 159 -12.87 -15.25 -20.50
C CYS A 159 -13.13 -14.22 -19.40
N HIS A 160 -14.34 -14.20 -18.85
CA HIS A 160 -14.54 -13.78 -17.47
C HIS A 160 -13.99 -14.91 -16.60
N PRO A 161 -13.06 -14.66 -15.68
CA PRO A 161 -12.72 -15.63 -14.66
C PRO A 161 -13.92 -15.72 -13.72
N GLN A 162 -14.81 -16.67 -13.97
CA GLN A 162 -15.77 -17.08 -12.95
C GLN A 162 -14.95 -17.68 -11.81
N ASN A 163 -14.99 -17.00 -10.66
CA ASN A 163 -14.74 -17.58 -9.36
C ASN A 163 -15.69 -18.77 -9.17
N GLN A 164 -15.26 -19.96 -9.52
CA GLN A 164 -15.85 -21.15 -8.93
C GLN A 164 -15.20 -21.32 -7.56
N LEU A 165 -15.86 -20.74 -6.55
CA LEU A 165 -15.80 -21.22 -5.18
C LEU A 165 -16.33 -22.65 -5.20
N LEU A 166 -15.45 -23.59 -5.05
CA LEU A 166 -15.80 -24.96 -4.72
C LEU A 166 -16.24 -24.96 -3.26
N THR A 167 -17.51 -25.29 -3.06
CA THR A 167 -18.11 -25.80 -1.82
C THR A 167 -17.34 -27.01 -1.31
#